data_87dbe16a18ff9b328a229d1e951d497f
#
_entry.id   87dbe16a18ff9b328a229d1e951d497f
#
_cell.length_a   1.000
_cell.length_b   1.000
_cell.length_c   1.000
_cell.angle_alpha   90.00
_cell.angle_beta   90.00
_cell.angle_gamma   90.00
#
_symmetry.space_group_name_H-M   'P 1'
#
loop_
_entity.id
_entity.type
_entity.pdbx_description
1 polymer ?
#
loop_
_entity_poly.entity_id
_entity_poly.type
_entity_poly.pdbx_seq_one_letter_code
_entity_poly.pdbx_strand_id
1 'polypeptide(L)'
;GRHHMEDLHRAGGVPAVMRELSDLLHLDRPTVSGETMGDLVGQAENRDPEVVRPRRDPWSETGGLALLFGNLAPEGAVVKVGAVDPEMRRHEGPARVFEGHDAAVAAIRERRIHPGDVVVIRYEGPAGGPGMQEMLEPTSALAGMGLGAQVALITDGRFSGATRGAAIGHVSPEAAVREGDRIAIDLDAKRLDVRLTGAELEARLAALPPFRSRVKSRWLRRYAHLVTSASTGAVLNDRFGGEDDDG
;
A
#
# COMPACT_ATOMS: atom_id res chain seq x y z
N GLY A 1 11.11 14.27 7.28
CA GLY A 1 12.52 14.30 7.65
C GLY A 1 13.16 15.64 7.30
N ARG A 2 14.35 15.91 7.83
CA ARG A 2 15.10 17.15 7.57
C ARG A 2 15.92 17.08 6.28
N HIS A 3 16.17 15.88 5.77
CA HIS A 3 17.02 15.64 4.61
C HIS A 3 16.21 15.49 3.33
N HIS A 4 16.72 16.00 2.23
CA HIS A 4 16.18 15.90 0.89
C HIS A 4 16.96 14.86 0.07
N MET A 5 16.47 14.54 -1.13
CA MET A 5 17.15 13.61 -2.04
C MET A 5 18.54 14.11 -2.47
N GLU A 6 18.73 15.42 -2.49
CA GLU A 6 20.04 16.03 -2.77
C GLU A 6 21.04 15.73 -1.66
N ASP A 7 20.62 15.75 -0.40
CA ASP A 7 21.48 15.41 0.75
C ASP A 7 21.88 13.93 0.67
N LEU A 8 20.93 13.05 0.34
CA LEU A 8 21.23 11.64 0.10
C LEU A 8 22.27 11.46 -1.02
N HIS A 9 22.12 12.19 -2.13
CA HIS A 9 23.07 12.16 -3.24
C HIS A 9 24.47 12.57 -2.80
N ARG A 10 24.58 13.67 -2.06
CA ARG A 10 25.86 14.17 -1.51
C ARG A 10 26.50 13.20 -0.52
N ALA A 11 25.69 12.52 0.29
CA ALA A 11 26.13 11.51 1.24
C ALA A 11 26.67 10.22 0.58
N GLY A 12 26.55 10.08 -0.76
CA GLY A 12 27.01 8.93 -1.54
C GLY A 12 25.90 8.16 -2.24
N GLY A 13 24.65 8.65 -2.14
CA GLY A 13 23.50 8.13 -2.87
C GLY A 13 23.07 6.73 -2.42
N VAL A 14 22.31 6.07 -3.29
CA VAL A 14 21.86 4.68 -3.07
C VAL A 14 23.04 3.71 -2.85
N PRO A 15 24.17 3.81 -3.57
CA PRO A 15 25.32 2.93 -3.29
C PRO A 15 25.85 3.03 -1.86
N ALA A 16 25.84 4.22 -1.24
CA ALA A 16 26.23 4.38 0.16
C ALA A 16 25.26 3.65 1.12
N VAL A 17 23.94 3.71 0.85
CA VAL A 17 22.95 2.94 1.61
C VAL A 17 23.18 1.44 1.44
N MET A 18 23.45 0.97 0.21
CA MET A 18 23.73 -0.43 -0.05
C MET A 18 25.01 -0.90 0.64
N ARG A 19 26.02 -0.04 0.76
CA ARG A 19 27.23 -0.33 1.51
C ARG A 19 26.95 -0.60 2.99
N GLU A 20 26.09 0.24 3.62
CA GLU A 20 25.68 0.03 5.02
C GLU A 20 24.89 -1.27 5.23
N LEU A 21 24.31 -1.81 4.17
CA LEU A 21 23.52 -3.05 4.15
C LEU A 21 24.24 -4.24 3.51
N SER A 22 25.54 -4.12 3.24
CA SER A 22 26.30 -5.08 2.41
C SER A 22 26.22 -6.52 2.89
N ASP A 23 26.16 -6.75 4.20
CA ASP A 23 26.03 -8.06 4.81
C ASP A 23 24.64 -8.73 4.62
N LEU A 24 23.66 -7.98 4.13
CA LEU A 24 22.31 -8.46 3.80
C LEU A 24 22.10 -8.64 2.28
N LEU A 25 23.06 -8.24 1.46
CA LEU A 25 22.94 -8.24 0.01
C LEU A 25 23.64 -9.46 -0.62
N HIS A 26 23.11 -9.93 -1.74
CA HIS A 26 23.76 -10.91 -2.59
C HIS A 26 24.84 -10.23 -3.45
N LEU A 27 26.05 -10.13 -2.92
CA LEU A 27 27.15 -9.38 -3.52
C LEU A 27 27.71 -10.00 -4.81
N ASP A 28 27.45 -11.28 -5.04
CA ASP A 28 27.86 -12.06 -6.21
C ASP A 28 27.01 -11.80 -7.46
N ARG A 29 25.87 -11.11 -7.32
CA ARG A 29 24.94 -10.92 -8.42
C ARG A 29 25.41 -9.87 -9.42
N PRO A 30 25.30 -10.14 -10.74
CA PRO A 30 25.63 -9.17 -11.78
C PRO A 30 24.61 -8.03 -11.79
N THR A 31 25.09 -6.84 -12.15
CA THR A 31 24.25 -5.65 -12.36
C THR A 31 24.20 -5.28 -13.84
N VAL A 32 23.36 -4.32 -14.18
CA VAL A 32 23.21 -3.82 -15.56
C VAL A 32 24.48 -3.13 -16.10
N SER A 33 25.39 -2.70 -15.21
CA SER A 33 26.70 -2.13 -15.61
C SER A 33 27.72 -3.17 -16.04
N GLY A 34 27.44 -4.48 -15.82
CA GLY A 34 28.37 -5.58 -16.04
C GLY A 34 29.29 -5.86 -14.85
N GLU A 35 29.25 -5.02 -13.82
CA GLU A 35 29.95 -5.25 -12.54
C GLU A 35 29.06 -6.09 -11.60
N THR A 36 29.66 -6.70 -10.59
CA THR A 36 28.88 -7.34 -9.53
C THR A 36 28.32 -6.30 -8.55
N MET A 37 27.31 -6.69 -7.78
CA MET A 37 26.82 -5.87 -6.67
C MET A 37 27.94 -5.56 -5.67
N GLY A 38 28.83 -6.53 -5.42
CA GLY A 38 29.98 -6.38 -4.55
C GLY A 38 30.98 -5.32 -5.04
N ASP A 39 31.22 -5.24 -6.34
CA ASP A 39 32.09 -4.23 -6.93
C ASP A 39 31.51 -2.82 -6.72
N LEU A 40 30.21 -2.64 -6.98
CA LEU A 40 29.53 -1.36 -6.76
C LEU A 40 29.53 -0.93 -5.29
N VAL A 41 29.21 -1.84 -4.38
CA VAL A 41 29.18 -1.58 -2.95
C VAL A 41 30.59 -1.33 -2.40
N GLY A 42 31.61 -2.03 -2.92
CA GLY A 42 33.02 -1.86 -2.55
C GLY A 42 33.56 -0.46 -2.91
N GLN A 43 33.12 0.10 -4.03
CA GLN A 43 33.50 1.44 -4.50
C GLN A 43 32.70 2.57 -3.82
N ALA A 44 31.56 2.24 -3.19
CA ALA A 44 30.72 3.24 -2.55
C ALA A 44 31.33 3.79 -1.26
N GLU A 45 31.03 5.03 -0.95
CA GLU A 45 31.45 5.70 0.28
C GLU A 45 30.26 6.39 0.95
N ASN A 46 30.08 6.17 2.24
CA ASN A 46 29.15 6.95 3.05
C ASN A 46 29.88 8.20 3.54
N ARG A 47 29.60 9.34 2.92
CA ARG A 47 30.25 10.63 3.17
C ARG A 47 29.57 11.44 4.25
N ASP A 48 28.35 11.08 4.62
CA ASP A 48 27.58 11.78 5.65
C ASP A 48 26.74 10.79 6.47
N PRO A 49 27.27 10.32 7.62
CA PRO A 49 26.57 9.41 8.52
C PRO A 49 25.32 10.00 9.20
N GLU A 50 25.14 11.33 9.16
CA GLU A 50 23.90 11.93 9.66
C GLU A 50 22.74 11.76 8.67
N VAL A 51 23.04 11.69 7.38
CA VAL A 51 22.06 11.45 6.31
C VAL A 51 21.86 9.95 6.09
N VAL A 52 22.94 9.21 5.84
CA VAL A 52 22.94 7.74 5.71
C VAL A 52 23.46 7.13 7.00
N ARG A 53 22.57 6.83 7.93
CA ARG A 53 22.93 6.25 9.22
C ARG A 53 23.54 4.87 9.06
N PRO A 54 24.59 4.56 9.84
CA PRO A 54 25.12 3.21 9.86
C PRO A 54 24.08 2.24 10.42
N ARG A 55 24.11 0.99 9.96
CA ARG A 55 23.15 -0.03 10.38
C ARG A 55 23.06 -0.26 11.89
N ARG A 56 24.15 -0.03 12.62
CA ARG A 56 24.20 -0.13 14.09
C ARG A 56 23.46 1.00 14.83
N ASP A 57 23.15 2.09 14.13
CA ASP A 57 22.47 3.28 14.67
C ASP A 57 21.51 3.84 13.61
N PRO A 58 20.45 3.11 13.24
CA PRO A 58 19.54 3.48 12.17
C PRO A 58 18.56 4.56 12.60
N TRP A 59 17.95 5.26 11.63
CA TRP A 59 16.83 6.17 11.88
C TRP A 59 15.61 5.45 12.46
N SER A 60 15.45 4.17 12.15
CA SER A 60 14.39 3.30 12.65
C SER A 60 14.89 1.87 12.66
N GLU A 61 14.52 1.09 13.67
CA GLU A 61 14.87 -0.33 13.77
C GLU A 61 14.16 -1.18 12.71
N THR A 62 13.03 -0.68 12.20
CA THR A 62 12.21 -1.36 11.18
C THR A 62 12.14 -0.54 9.91
N GLY A 63 11.84 -1.21 8.78
CA GLY A 63 11.58 -0.54 7.51
C GLY A 63 10.36 0.38 7.54
N GLY A 64 10.28 1.28 6.57
CA GLY A 64 9.18 2.24 6.44
C GLY A 64 7.86 1.67 5.93
N LEU A 65 7.84 0.38 5.52
CA LEU A 65 6.64 -0.34 5.08
C LEU A 65 6.28 -1.41 6.10
N ALA A 66 4.99 -1.59 6.35
CA ALA A 66 4.47 -2.71 7.14
C ALA A 66 3.35 -3.43 6.39
N LEU A 67 3.28 -4.74 6.62
CA LEU A 67 2.15 -5.57 6.22
C LEU A 67 1.19 -5.68 7.41
N LEU A 68 -0.09 -5.43 7.16
CA LEU A 68 -1.16 -5.57 8.13
C LEU A 68 -1.99 -6.81 7.78
N PHE A 69 -2.41 -7.53 8.79
CA PHE A 69 -3.25 -8.71 8.64
C PHE A 69 -4.50 -8.58 9.52
N GLY A 70 -5.56 -9.25 9.15
CA GLY A 70 -6.81 -9.25 9.90
C GLY A 70 -7.96 -9.78 9.07
N ASN A 71 -9.18 -9.71 9.60
CA ASN A 71 -10.34 -10.18 8.85
C ASN A 71 -10.66 -9.31 7.62
N LEU A 72 -10.15 -8.06 7.59
CA LEU A 72 -10.26 -7.17 6.44
C LEU A 72 -9.03 -7.24 5.50
N ALA A 73 -8.00 -7.95 5.89
CA ALA A 73 -6.78 -8.18 5.11
C ALA A 73 -6.18 -9.56 5.42
N PRO A 74 -6.90 -10.66 5.13
CA PRO A 74 -6.40 -12.01 5.43
C PRO A 74 -5.13 -12.36 4.66
N GLU A 75 -4.96 -11.83 3.45
CA GLU A 75 -3.77 -12.03 2.61
C GLU A 75 -2.74 -10.90 2.74
N GLY A 76 -3.02 -9.94 3.61
CA GLY A 76 -2.17 -8.81 3.89
C GLY A 76 -2.58 -7.53 3.16
N ALA A 77 -2.33 -6.40 3.82
CA ALA A 77 -2.43 -5.05 3.26
C ALA A 77 -1.14 -4.29 3.55
N VAL A 78 -0.86 -3.24 2.77
CA VAL A 78 0.41 -2.51 2.83
C VAL A 78 0.17 -1.10 3.35
N VAL A 79 0.98 -0.68 4.32
CA VAL A 79 0.99 0.68 4.83
C VAL A 79 2.41 1.24 4.90
N LYS A 80 2.55 2.52 4.61
CA LYS A 80 3.81 3.27 4.77
C LYS A 80 3.85 3.88 6.17
N VAL A 81 4.33 3.12 7.16
CA VAL A 81 4.32 3.53 8.58
C VAL A 81 5.10 4.81 8.87
N GLY A 82 6.16 5.08 8.12
CA GLY A 82 6.95 6.32 8.26
C GLY A 82 6.21 7.60 7.84
N ALA A 83 5.05 7.48 7.21
CA ALA A 83 4.20 8.59 6.78
C ALA A 83 2.96 8.78 7.65
N VAL A 84 2.73 7.89 8.62
CA VAL A 84 1.56 7.90 9.50
C VAL A 84 1.87 8.72 10.76
N ASP A 85 0.97 9.63 11.10
CA ASP A 85 1.04 10.38 12.34
C ASP A 85 1.00 9.43 13.55
N PRO A 86 1.81 9.65 14.60
CA PRO A 86 1.81 8.80 15.79
C PRO A 86 0.41 8.58 16.41
N GLU A 87 -0.47 9.58 16.38
CA GLU A 87 -1.84 9.49 16.88
C GLU A 87 -2.73 8.56 16.03
N MET A 88 -2.39 8.38 14.74
CA MET A 88 -3.11 7.53 13.81
C MET A 88 -2.55 6.10 13.73
N ARG A 89 -1.50 5.77 14.49
CA ARG A 89 -0.96 4.39 14.52
C ARG A 89 -1.97 3.38 15.09
N ARG A 90 -2.87 3.86 15.94
CA ARG A 90 -4.05 3.13 16.42
C ARG A 90 -5.28 3.97 16.16
N HIS A 91 -6.15 3.48 15.29
CA HIS A 91 -7.33 4.21 14.89
C HIS A 91 -8.52 3.26 14.77
N GLU A 92 -9.68 3.71 15.23
CA GLU A 92 -10.93 3.00 14.99
C GLU A 92 -12.03 4.00 14.63
N GLY A 93 -12.64 3.82 13.47
CA GLY A 93 -13.62 4.74 12.95
C GLY A 93 -14.69 4.10 12.08
N PRO A 94 -15.79 4.86 11.81
CA PRO A 94 -16.82 4.42 10.90
C PRO A 94 -16.33 4.47 9.44
N ALA A 95 -16.68 3.47 8.66
CA ALA A 95 -16.41 3.42 7.23
C ALA A 95 -17.25 4.44 6.46
N ARG A 96 -16.62 5.17 5.54
CA ARG A 96 -17.23 5.96 4.48
C ARG A 96 -16.91 5.31 3.16
N VAL A 97 -17.87 4.65 2.57
CA VAL A 97 -17.66 3.71 1.45
C VAL A 97 -17.93 4.38 0.12
N PHE A 98 -16.95 4.26 -0.80
CA PHE A 98 -17.02 4.83 -2.13
C PHE A 98 -16.68 3.81 -3.22
N GLU A 99 -17.48 3.82 -4.28
CA GLU A 99 -17.28 2.99 -5.46
C GLU A 99 -16.28 3.68 -6.42
N GLY A 100 -14.99 3.53 -6.11
CA GLY A 100 -13.90 4.08 -6.90
C GLY A 100 -13.40 5.46 -6.45
N HIS A 101 -12.27 5.84 -7.04
CA HIS A 101 -11.50 7.04 -6.76
C HIS A 101 -12.34 8.34 -6.86
N ASP A 102 -13.04 8.54 -7.99
CA ASP A 102 -13.71 9.82 -8.27
C ASP A 102 -14.83 10.13 -7.27
N ALA A 103 -15.57 9.09 -6.84
CA ALA A 103 -16.62 9.24 -5.85
C ALA A 103 -16.05 9.64 -4.48
N ALA A 104 -14.90 9.08 -4.09
CA ALA A 104 -14.22 9.44 -2.86
C ALA A 104 -13.69 10.88 -2.90
N VAL A 105 -13.03 11.28 -4.00
CA VAL A 105 -12.53 12.66 -4.18
C VAL A 105 -13.66 13.68 -4.12
N ALA A 106 -14.78 13.41 -4.80
CA ALA A 106 -15.95 14.27 -4.75
C ALA A 106 -16.47 14.44 -3.32
N ALA A 107 -16.61 13.34 -2.58
CA ALA A 107 -17.05 13.37 -1.18
C ALA A 107 -16.11 14.16 -0.26
N ILE A 108 -14.81 14.02 -0.44
CA ILE A 108 -13.81 14.77 0.32
C ILE A 108 -13.95 16.26 0.01
N ARG A 109 -13.99 16.66 -1.27
CA ARG A 109 -14.14 18.06 -1.68
C ARG A 109 -15.45 18.71 -1.21
N GLU A 110 -16.52 17.93 -1.18
CA GLU A 110 -17.84 18.34 -0.67
C GLU A 110 -17.92 18.37 0.87
N ARG A 111 -16.80 18.09 1.58
CA ARG A 111 -16.72 18.08 3.04
C ARG A 111 -17.65 17.08 3.72
N ARG A 112 -17.89 15.94 3.07
CA ARG A 112 -18.68 14.83 3.64
C ARG A 112 -17.88 13.86 4.49
N ILE A 113 -16.56 14.07 4.62
CA ILE A 113 -15.67 13.29 5.46
C ILE A 113 -15.36 14.08 6.73
N HIS A 114 -15.42 13.43 7.86
CA HIS A 114 -15.27 14.03 9.18
C HIS A 114 -14.07 13.41 9.92
N PRO A 115 -13.51 14.14 10.93
CA PRO A 115 -12.51 13.55 11.83
C PRO A 115 -12.97 12.23 12.42
N GLY A 116 -12.09 11.23 12.41
CA GLY A 116 -12.38 9.89 12.90
C GLY A 116 -12.91 8.90 11.86
N ASP A 117 -13.30 9.36 10.68
CA ASP A 117 -13.77 8.48 9.61
C ASP A 117 -12.66 7.59 9.05
N VAL A 118 -13.03 6.44 8.49
CA VAL A 118 -12.19 5.60 7.64
C VAL A 118 -12.78 5.59 6.24
N VAL A 119 -12.12 6.26 5.31
CA VAL A 119 -12.52 6.30 3.90
C VAL A 119 -12.17 4.97 3.25
N VAL A 120 -13.15 4.31 2.65
CA VAL A 120 -13.01 3.02 1.96
C VAL A 120 -13.27 3.21 0.48
N ILE A 121 -12.23 3.05 -0.34
CA ILE A 121 -12.32 3.14 -1.80
C ILE A 121 -12.27 1.73 -2.37
N ARG A 122 -13.37 1.27 -2.98
CA ARG A 122 -13.53 -0.08 -3.48
C ARG A 122 -13.33 -0.17 -4.99
N TYR A 123 -12.92 -1.35 -5.45
CA TYR A 123 -12.80 -1.72 -6.88
C TYR A 123 -11.76 -0.88 -7.65
N GLU A 124 -10.65 -0.55 -7.00
CA GLU A 124 -9.48 0.10 -7.59
C GLU A 124 -8.25 -0.84 -7.64
N GLY A 125 -8.42 -2.09 -7.22
CA GLY A 125 -7.42 -3.15 -7.32
C GLY A 125 -7.19 -3.62 -8.76
N PRO A 126 -6.37 -4.67 -8.96
CA PRO A 126 -5.93 -5.10 -10.29
C PRO A 126 -7.08 -5.40 -11.27
N ALA A 127 -8.13 -6.07 -10.82
CA ALA A 127 -9.29 -6.39 -11.66
C ALA A 127 -10.34 -5.27 -11.70
N GLY A 128 -10.53 -4.56 -10.58
CA GLY A 128 -11.52 -3.49 -10.43
C GLY A 128 -11.14 -2.22 -11.17
N GLY A 129 -9.91 -1.76 -10.95
CA GLY A 129 -9.27 -0.62 -11.60
C GLY A 129 -8.03 -1.05 -12.38
N PRO A 130 -8.18 -1.66 -13.58
CA PRO A 130 -7.05 -2.22 -14.31
C PRO A 130 -5.90 -1.24 -14.50
N GLY A 131 -4.72 -1.64 -14.01
CA GLY A 131 -3.54 -0.79 -13.92
C GLY A 131 -3.37 -0.12 -12.56
N MET A 132 -4.36 -0.23 -11.65
CA MET A 132 -4.33 0.29 -10.28
C MET A 132 -3.84 1.75 -10.27
N GLN A 133 -4.71 2.68 -10.66
CA GLN A 133 -4.35 4.10 -10.71
C GLN A 133 -3.81 4.58 -9.35
N GLU A 134 -2.89 5.52 -9.43
CA GLU A 134 -2.27 6.11 -8.26
C GLU A 134 -3.28 7.00 -7.51
N MET A 135 -3.37 6.86 -6.17
CA MET A 135 -4.37 7.55 -5.35
C MET A 135 -3.76 8.71 -4.53
N LEU A 136 -2.95 9.54 -5.16
CA LEU A 136 -2.41 10.74 -4.51
C LEU A 136 -3.49 11.78 -4.22
N GLU A 137 -4.48 11.94 -5.12
CA GLU A 137 -5.48 12.98 -5.03
C GLU A 137 -6.36 12.87 -3.77
N PRO A 138 -6.95 11.70 -3.40
CA PRO A 138 -7.70 11.58 -2.15
C PRO A 138 -6.87 11.94 -0.92
N THR A 139 -5.63 11.49 -0.84
CA THR A 139 -4.74 11.76 0.30
C THR A 139 -4.33 13.22 0.38
N SER A 140 -4.05 13.84 -0.77
CA SER A 140 -3.72 15.27 -0.86
C SER A 140 -4.91 16.15 -0.52
N ALA A 141 -6.11 15.78 -0.95
CA ALA A 141 -7.35 16.50 -0.62
C ALA A 141 -7.64 16.46 0.91
N LEU A 142 -7.51 15.28 1.54
CA LEU A 142 -7.64 15.15 2.99
C LEU A 142 -6.60 16.01 3.74
N ALA A 143 -5.35 15.98 3.29
CA ALA A 143 -4.28 16.80 3.88
C ALA A 143 -4.56 18.29 3.71
N GLY A 144 -5.02 18.74 2.52
CA GLY A 144 -5.39 20.13 2.24
C GLY A 144 -6.56 20.64 3.08
N MET A 145 -7.40 19.72 3.54
CA MET A 145 -8.53 20.04 4.45
C MET A 145 -8.15 19.94 5.94
N GLY A 146 -6.91 19.64 6.28
CA GLY A 146 -6.46 19.44 7.67
C GLY A 146 -6.88 18.10 8.28
N LEU A 147 -7.39 17.16 7.48
CA LEU A 147 -7.87 15.84 7.94
C LEU A 147 -6.82 14.74 7.86
N GLY A 148 -5.63 15.01 7.33
CA GLY A 148 -4.60 13.97 7.06
C GLY A 148 -4.09 13.23 8.30
N ALA A 149 -4.23 13.80 9.50
CA ALA A 149 -3.90 13.16 10.77
C ALA A 149 -5.14 12.74 11.58
N GLN A 150 -6.33 12.71 10.97
CA GLN A 150 -7.58 12.41 11.66
C GLN A 150 -8.48 11.45 10.91
N VAL A 151 -8.14 11.12 9.66
CA VAL A 151 -8.90 10.24 8.79
C VAL A 151 -7.95 9.18 8.22
N ALA A 152 -8.35 7.92 8.31
CA ALA A 152 -7.65 6.84 7.63
C ALA A 152 -8.28 6.60 6.25
N LEU A 153 -7.50 6.05 5.32
CA LEU A 153 -7.95 5.70 3.99
C LEU A 153 -7.51 4.27 3.66
N ILE A 154 -8.45 3.43 3.24
CA ILE A 154 -8.16 2.06 2.81
C ILE A 154 -8.69 1.81 1.39
N THR A 155 -8.00 0.96 0.63
CA THR A 155 -8.38 0.58 -0.73
C THR A 155 -7.77 -0.76 -1.13
N ASP A 156 -8.41 -1.47 -2.03
CA ASP A 156 -7.84 -2.61 -2.75
C ASP A 156 -6.81 -2.17 -3.82
N GLY A 157 -6.80 -0.88 -4.15
CA GLY A 157 -5.81 -0.24 -5.01
C GLY A 157 -4.48 0.02 -4.30
N ARG A 158 -3.70 0.99 -4.80
CA ARG A 158 -2.35 1.29 -4.31
C ARG A 158 -2.14 2.77 -4.02
N PHE A 159 -1.15 3.03 -3.17
CA PHE A 159 -0.64 4.39 -2.90
C PHE A 159 0.82 4.51 -3.31
N SER A 160 1.23 5.73 -3.68
CA SER A 160 2.61 6.04 -4.06
C SER A 160 3.52 6.30 -2.87
N GLY A 161 4.82 6.45 -3.16
CA GLY A 161 5.82 6.84 -2.18
C GLY A 161 5.61 8.23 -1.57
N ALA A 162 4.93 9.15 -2.26
CA ALA A 162 4.66 10.51 -1.79
C ALA A 162 3.45 10.61 -0.85
N THR A 163 2.65 9.55 -0.71
CA THR A 163 1.46 9.50 0.14
C THR A 163 1.80 9.75 1.59
N ARG A 164 0.99 10.57 2.27
CA ARG A 164 1.06 10.87 3.71
C ARG A 164 -0.24 10.44 4.39
N GLY A 165 -0.16 10.22 5.71
CA GLY A 165 -1.29 9.81 6.54
C GLY A 165 -1.49 8.29 6.59
N ALA A 166 -2.54 7.85 7.30
CA ALA A 166 -2.90 6.45 7.46
C ALA A 166 -3.59 5.92 6.19
N ALA A 167 -2.79 5.73 5.12
CA ALA A 167 -3.24 5.21 3.84
C ALA A 167 -2.77 3.77 3.65
N ILE A 168 -3.71 2.83 3.54
CA ILE A 168 -3.49 1.39 3.52
C ILE A 168 -4.01 0.85 2.19
N GLY A 169 -3.10 0.32 1.38
CA GLY A 169 -3.39 -0.27 0.08
C GLY A 169 -3.45 -1.79 0.11
N HIS A 170 -3.90 -2.36 -1.02
CA HIS A 170 -4.02 -3.81 -1.24
C HIS A 170 -4.98 -4.49 -0.24
N VAL A 171 -5.96 -3.76 0.26
CA VAL A 171 -6.94 -4.28 1.23
C VAL A 171 -7.97 -5.15 0.49
N SER A 172 -8.16 -6.38 0.95
CA SER A 172 -9.17 -7.30 0.44
C SER A 172 -9.58 -8.23 1.59
N PRO A 173 -10.87 -8.41 1.88
CA PRO A 173 -12.06 -8.14 1.07
C PRO A 173 -12.78 -6.80 1.40
N GLU A 174 -12.29 -5.70 0.91
CA GLU A 174 -12.87 -4.36 1.09
C GLU A 174 -14.32 -4.25 0.58
N ALA A 175 -14.67 -5.07 -0.42
CA ALA A 175 -16.00 -5.08 -1.02
C ALA A 175 -17.11 -5.51 -0.03
N ALA A 176 -16.78 -6.23 1.03
CA ALA A 176 -17.71 -6.63 2.08
C ALA A 176 -18.06 -5.50 3.07
N VAL A 177 -17.23 -4.44 3.11
CA VAL A 177 -17.45 -3.30 4.01
C VAL A 177 -18.67 -2.49 3.57
N ARG A 178 -19.51 -2.10 4.51
CA ARG A 178 -20.68 -1.25 4.30
C ARG A 178 -20.51 0.10 5.00
N GLU A 179 -21.26 1.09 4.54
CA GLU A 179 -21.29 2.41 5.17
C GLU A 179 -21.58 2.30 6.67
N GLY A 180 -20.75 2.97 7.48
CA GLY A 180 -20.86 2.98 8.94
C GLY A 180 -20.24 1.80 9.67
N ASP A 181 -19.75 0.76 8.99
CA ASP A 181 -19.03 -0.35 9.65
C ASP A 181 -17.81 0.20 10.42
N ARG A 182 -17.56 -0.37 11.59
CA ARG A 182 -16.39 0.02 12.39
C ARG A 182 -15.14 -0.70 11.90
N ILE A 183 -14.13 0.06 11.50
CA ILE A 183 -12.83 -0.47 11.07
C ILE A 183 -11.78 -0.10 12.10
N ALA A 184 -11.00 -1.10 12.53
CA ALA A 184 -9.91 -0.96 13.48
C ALA A 184 -8.56 -1.17 12.81
N ILE A 185 -7.66 -0.23 13.01
CA ILE A 185 -6.30 -0.19 12.52
C ILE A 185 -5.36 -0.19 13.73
N ASP A 186 -4.43 -1.11 13.81
CA ASP A 186 -3.35 -1.11 14.80
C ASP A 186 -2.03 -1.43 14.08
N LEU A 187 -1.23 -0.39 13.80
CA LEU A 187 0.03 -0.53 13.08
C LEU A 187 1.10 -1.22 13.93
N ASP A 188 1.03 -1.07 15.25
CA ASP A 188 2.00 -1.68 16.16
C ASP A 188 1.77 -3.18 16.26
N ALA A 189 0.50 -3.59 16.35
CA ALA A 189 0.09 -4.99 16.31
C ALA A 189 0.04 -5.57 14.88
N LYS A 190 0.24 -4.73 13.83
CA LYS A 190 0.11 -5.09 12.41
C LYS A 190 -1.27 -5.66 12.08
N ARG A 191 -2.32 -5.01 12.56
CA ARG A 191 -3.71 -5.47 12.43
C ARG A 191 -4.57 -4.50 11.63
N LEU A 192 -5.46 -5.09 10.78
CA LEU A 192 -6.52 -4.40 10.06
C LEU A 192 -7.78 -5.25 10.11
N ASP A 193 -8.77 -4.80 10.87
CA ASP A 193 -9.99 -5.56 11.10
C ASP A 193 -11.24 -4.69 10.90
N VAL A 194 -12.30 -5.28 10.36
CA VAL A 194 -13.67 -4.76 10.49
C VAL A 194 -14.35 -5.42 11.67
N ARG A 195 -15.14 -4.67 12.45
CA ARG A 195 -15.85 -5.17 13.63
C ARG A 195 -17.09 -5.98 13.23
N LEU A 196 -16.85 -7.08 12.54
CA LEU A 196 -17.83 -8.09 12.15
C LEU A 196 -17.36 -9.45 12.64
N THR A 197 -18.30 -10.33 12.91
CA THR A 197 -17.99 -11.76 13.13
C THR A 197 -17.58 -12.40 11.80
N GLY A 198 -16.84 -13.51 11.84
CA GLY A 198 -16.48 -14.27 10.64
C GLY A 198 -17.72 -14.67 9.83
N ALA A 199 -18.77 -15.14 10.52
CA ALA A 199 -20.03 -15.53 9.86
C ALA A 199 -20.72 -14.35 9.15
N GLU A 200 -20.72 -13.15 9.74
CA GLU A 200 -21.28 -11.94 9.09
C GLU A 200 -20.45 -11.55 7.87
N LEU A 201 -19.13 -11.61 7.96
CA LEU A 201 -18.25 -11.29 6.85
C LEU A 201 -18.44 -12.27 5.69
N GLU A 202 -18.46 -13.57 5.98
CA GLU A 202 -18.72 -14.62 4.99
C GLU A 202 -20.09 -14.45 4.32
N ALA A 203 -21.15 -14.19 5.10
CA ALA A 203 -22.48 -13.96 4.58
C ALA A 203 -22.52 -12.72 3.66
N ARG A 204 -21.80 -11.66 4.00
CA ARG A 204 -21.71 -10.47 3.14
C ARG A 204 -20.94 -10.73 1.86
N LEU A 205 -19.84 -11.48 1.91
CA LEU A 205 -19.07 -11.88 0.74
C LEU A 205 -19.90 -12.76 -0.20
N ALA A 206 -20.63 -13.75 0.34
CA ALA A 206 -21.51 -14.62 -0.43
C ALA A 206 -22.68 -13.85 -1.09
N ALA A 207 -23.11 -12.74 -0.49
CA ALA A 207 -24.19 -11.90 -1.01
C ALA A 207 -23.71 -10.83 -2.01
N LEU A 208 -22.41 -10.69 -2.25
CA LEU A 208 -21.90 -9.74 -3.24
C LEU A 208 -22.37 -10.16 -4.65
N PRO A 209 -22.86 -9.21 -5.45
CA PRO A 209 -23.16 -9.49 -6.84
C PRO A 209 -21.87 -9.83 -7.61
N PRO A 210 -21.95 -10.62 -8.68
CA PRO A 210 -20.80 -10.87 -9.53
C PRO A 210 -20.16 -9.55 -9.97
N PHE A 211 -18.84 -9.45 -9.80
CA PHE A 211 -18.10 -8.25 -10.18
C PHE A 211 -18.30 -7.96 -11.68
N ARG A 212 -18.62 -6.70 -11.99
CA ARG A 212 -18.74 -6.21 -13.38
C ARG A 212 -17.71 -5.08 -13.58
N SER A 213 -16.75 -5.35 -14.46
CA SER A 213 -15.75 -4.35 -14.82
C SER A 213 -16.40 -3.09 -15.40
N ARG A 214 -15.99 -1.92 -14.89
CA ARG A 214 -16.43 -0.60 -15.37
C ARG A 214 -15.70 -0.16 -16.62
N VAL A 215 -14.62 -0.82 -17.00
CA VAL A 215 -13.78 -0.42 -18.14
C VAL A 215 -14.45 -0.72 -19.47
N LYS A 216 -14.45 0.28 -20.37
CA LYS A 216 -15.04 0.16 -21.72
C LYS A 216 -14.06 -0.47 -22.72
N SER A 217 -12.76 -0.31 -22.53
CA SER A 217 -11.71 -0.85 -23.38
C SER A 217 -11.74 -2.38 -23.38
N ARG A 218 -11.77 -2.99 -24.57
CA ARG A 218 -11.69 -4.46 -24.72
C ARG A 218 -10.36 -5.00 -24.19
N TRP A 219 -9.28 -4.26 -24.34
CA TRP A 219 -7.97 -4.62 -23.84
C TRP A 219 -7.94 -4.67 -22.30
N LEU A 220 -8.38 -3.60 -21.65
CA LEU A 220 -8.43 -3.55 -20.19
C LEU A 220 -9.42 -4.57 -19.59
N ARG A 221 -10.52 -4.88 -20.28
CA ARG A 221 -11.41 -5.97 -19.83
C ARG A 221 -10.74 -7.33 -19.89
N ARG A 222 -9.94 -7.58 -20.94
CA ARG A 222 -9.15 -8.81 -21.04
C ARG A 222 -8.12 -8.88 -19.90
N TYR A 223 -7.41 -7.79 -19.64
CA TYR A 223 -6.48 -7.69 -18.51
C TYR A 223 -7.20 -7.99 -17.19
N ALA A 224 -8.31 -7.31 -16.88
CA ALA A 224 -9.08 -7.47 -15.65
C ALA A 224 -9.58 -8.92 -15.43
N HIS A 225 -9.81 -9.67 -16.54
CA HIS A 225 -10.22 -11.07 -16.46
C HIS A 225 -9.07 -12.03 -16.15
N LEU A 226 -7.87 -11.71 -16.54
CA LEU A 226 -6.70 -12.58 -16.42
C LEU A 226 -5.81 -12.23 -15.23
N VAL A 227 -5.88 -11.00 -14.69
CA VAL A 227 -5.00 -10.54 -13.64
C VAL A 227 -5.35 -11.17 -12.29
N THR A 228 -4.34 -11.57 -11.54
CA THR A 228 -4.47 -12.08 -10.17
C THR A 228 -4.64 -10.95 -9.16
N SER A 229 -4.89 -11.29 -7.89
CA SER A 229 -4.93 -10.33 -6.79
C SER A 229 -3.58 -9.62 -6.59
N ALA A 230 -3.61 -8.44 -5.98
CA ALA A 230 -2.41 -7.73 -5.55
C ALA A 230 -1.58 -8.55 -4.55
N SER A 231 -2.21 -9.36 -3.70
CA SER A 231 -1.56 -10.27 -2.76
C SER A 231 -0.71 -11.35 -3.44
N THR A 232 -1.06 -11.72 -4.67
CA THR A 232 -0.33 -12.69 -5.50
C THR A 232 0.48 -12.04 -6.63
N GLY A 233 0.74 -10.74 -6.51
CA GLY A 233 1.63 -9.98 -7.38
C GLY A 233 0.96 -9.29 -8.58
N ALA A 234 -0.37 -9.35 -8.71
CA ALA A 234 -1.11 -8.74 -9.83
C ALA A 234 -0.56 -9.15 -11.21
N VAL A 235 -0.19 -10.41 -11.35
CA VAL A 235 0.33 -10.99 -12.59
C VAL A 235 -0.82 -11.53 -13.45
N LEU A 236 -0.60 -11.63 -14.76
CA LEU A 236 -1.59 -12.28 -15.64
C LEU A 236 -1.54 -13.79 -15.41
N ASN A 237 -2.70 -14.37 -15.17
CA ASN A 237 -2.84 -15.82 -15.10
C ASN A 237 -2.92 -16.38 -16.53
N ASP A 238 -1.91 -17.11 -16.95
CA ASP A 238 -1.81 -17.78 -18.25
C ASP A 238 -2.22 -19.25 -18.19
N ARG A 239 -2.61 -19.75 -17.02
CA ARG A 239 -3.09 -21.12 -16.86
C ARG A 239 -4.46 -21.27 -17.49
N PHE A 240 -4.48 -21.67 -18.75
CA PHE A 240 -5.67 -22.12 -19.46
C PHE A 240 -5.97 -23.55 -19.04
N GLY A 241 -6.81 -23.71 -18.01
CA GLY A 241 -7.44 -24.97 -17.61
C GLY A 241 -6.57 -26.23 -17.68
N GLY A 242 -6.00 -26.65 -16.55
CA GLY A 242 -5.76 -28.07 -16.30
C GLY A 242 -4.48 -28.69 -16.87
N GLU A 243 -3.37 -27.99 -16.86
CA GLU A 243 -2.05 -28.66 -16.91
C GLU A 243 -1.27 -28.24 -15.66
N ASP A 244 -1.17 -29.17 -14.72
CA ASP A 244 -0.20 -29.11 -13.64
C ASP A 244 1.19 -29.22 -14.29
N ASP A 245 1.89 -28.09 -14.38
CA ASP A 245 3.31 -28.11 -14.72
C ASP A 245 4.09 -28.64 -13.50
N ASP A 246 4.20 -29.95 -13.42
CA ASP A 246 5.25 -30.63 -12.68
C ASP A 246 6.58 -30.43 -13.44
N GLY A 247 7.36 -29.39 -13.04
CA GLY A 247 8.65 -29.08 -13.61
C GLY A 247 9.51 -28.29 -12.63
#